data_6a1cb54c15e00c77b349ff6d66bed7d6
#
_entry.id   6a1cb54c15e00c77b349ff6d66bed7d6
#
_cell.length_a   1.000
_cell.length_b   1.000
_cell.length_c   1.000
_cell.angle_alpha   90.00
_cell.angle_beta   90.00
_cell.angle_gamma   90.00
#
_symmetry.space_group_name_H-M   'P 1'
#
loop_
_entity.id
_entity.type
_entity.pdbx_description
1 polymer ?
#
loop_
_entity_poly.entity_id
_entity_poly.type
_entity_poly.pdbx_seq_one_letter_code
_entity_poly.pdbx_strand_id
1 'polypeptide(L)'
;MISIINKIISLILVPIYFSVLSPTYPIIYLFNQPKELISLYENGVGSEEDPVYLTAHRGVNALAPENSLPSFEEAVKNGYYSAECDIQLTKDNRWVVIHNAEVDGRFCEYGRIEDLTLKELKTFSYNWGPNVWKYKDSRIPTLEEYLDVFVGTQTRPQIEIGIENYDKLDNIVNAITQRGLTKQAIVLTYNLKQLQAIHDLNPEIELWYLVDEMTPEAIAQAKAIGDNVWLSASYDKNTEENIKLAMSENINFSLFTVNTVEEAKALYDMGVRYIETDILCN
;
A
#
# COMPACT_ATOMS: atom_id res chain seq x y z
N MET A 1 -31.38 -16.63 -15.69
CA MET A 1 -31.11 -18.07 -15.93
C MET A 1 -29.81 -18.30 -16.70
N ILE A 2 -29.55 -17.66 -17.82
CA ILE A 2 -28.32 -17.81 -18.63
C ILE A 2 -27.04 -17.35 -17.86
N SER A 3 -27.11 -16.29 -17.06
CA SER A 3 -25.97 -15.78 -16.25
C SER A 3 -25.53 -16.74 -15.14
N ILE A 4 -26.46 -17.43 -14.49
CA ILE A 4 -26.19 -18.43 -13.45
C ILE A 4 -25.57 -19.69 -14.03
N ILE A 5 -26.05 -20.10 -15.22
CA ILE A 5 -25.51 -21.27 -15.92
C ILE A 5 -24.09 -21.03 -16.39
N ASN A 6 -23.75 -19.84 -16.87
CA ASN A 6 -22.37 -19.48 -17.23
C ASN A 6 -21.42 -19.42 -16.03
N LYS A 7 -21.87 -18.95 -14.86
CA LYS A 7 -21.09 -19.01 -13.62
C LYS A 7 -20.88 -20.46 -13.13
N ILE A 8 -21.88 -21.32 -13.26
CA ILE A 8 -21.79 -22.74 -12.86
C ILE A 8 -20.88 -23.51 -13.83
N ILE A 9 -20.96 -23.24 -15.13
CA ILE A 9 -20.09 -23.86 -16.15
C ILE A 9 -18.63 -23.43 -15.96
N SER A 10 -18.38 -22.16 -15.66
CA SER A 10 -17.02 -21.65 -15.31
C SER A 10 -16.46 -22.31 -14.05
N LEU A 11 -17.29 -22.54 -13.03
CA LEU A 11 -16.86 -23.17 -11.77
C LEU A 11 -16.62 -24.69 -11.87
N ILE A 12 -17.27 -25.37 -12.82
CA ILE A 12 -17.21 -26.84 -12.94
C ILE A 12 -16.23 -27.29 -14.04
N LEU A 13 -16.13 -26.58 -15.16
CA LEU A 13 -15.31 -27.01 -16.28
C LEU A 13 -13.85 -26.58 -16.17
N VAL A 14 -13.55 -25.44 -15.54
CA VAL A 14 -12.17 -24.99 -15.35
C VAL A 14 -11.38 -25.90 -14.42
N PRO A 15 -11.90 -26.34 -13.25
CA PRO A 15 -11.20 -27.32 -12.41
C PRO A 15 -10.94 -28.66 -13.08
N ILE A 16 -11.82 -29.12 -13.97
CA ILE A 16 -11.67 -30.41 -14.64
C ILE A 16 -10.57 -30.36 -15.71
N TYR A 17 -10.41 -29.22 -16.41
CA TYR A 17 -9.37 -29.10 -17.43
C TYR A 17 -7.95 -28.99 -16.84
N PHE A 18 -7.83 -28.38 -15.64
CA PHE A 18 -6.53 -28.21 -14.96
C PHE A 18 -6.14 -29.41 -14.07
N SER A 19 -7.09 -30.22 -13.60
CA SER A 19 -6.79 -31.43 -12.81
C SER A 19 -5.97 -32.49 -13.56
N VAL A 20 -5.92 -32.39 -14.88
CA VAL A 20 -5.12 -33.31 -15.73
C VAL A 20 -3.66 -32.86 -15.83
N LEU A 21 -3.34 -31.59 -15.53
CA LEU A 21 -1.99 -31.02 -15.70
C LEU A 21 -1.17 -30.94 -14.41
N SER A 22 -1.81 -30.71 -13.25
CA SER A 22 -1.19 -30.79 -11.91
C SER A 22 -2.25 -30.69 -10.81
N PRO A 23 -2.22 -31.52 -9.76
CA PRO A 23 -3.20 -31.45 -8.66
C PRO A 23 -3.10 -30.15 -7.82
N THR A 24 -2.01 -29.39 -7.93
CA THR A 24 -1.82 -28.10 -7.24
C THR A 24 -2.35 -26.89 -8.02
N TYR A 25 -2.53 -27.01 -9.34
CA TYR A 25 -2.95 -25.91 -10.22
C TYR A 25 -4.33 -25.29 -9.86
N PRO A 26 -5.35 -26.07 -9.49
CA PRO A 26 -6.66 -25.51 -9.12
C PRO A 26 -6.61 -24.65 -7.85
N ILE A 27 -5.74 -25.02 -6.90
CA ILE A 27 -5.58 -24.30 -5.63
C ILE A 27 -4.89 -22.96 -5.90
N ILE A 28 -3.78 -22.95 -6.62
CA ILE A 28 -3.06 -21.71 -7.02
C ILE A 28 -3.98 -20.78 -7.80
N TYR A 29 -4.78 -21.31 -8.74
CA TYR A 29 -5.72 -20.52 -9.52
C TYR A 29 -6.77 -19.83 -8.64
N LEU A 30 -7.35 -20.52 -7.65
CA LEU A 30 -8.37 -19.96 -6.74
C LEU A 30 -7.85 -18.79 -5.89
N PHE A 31 -6.62 -18.90 -5.41
CA PHE A 31 -6.00 -17.86 -4.58
C PHE A 31 -5.51 -16.64 -5.38
N ASN A 32 -5.32 -16.79 -6.68
CA ASN A 32 -4.87 -15.73 -7.58
C ASN A 32 -6.02 -15.07 -8.38
N GLN A 33 -7.29 -15.31 -8.01
CA GLN A 33 -8.42 -14.59 -8.60
C GLN A 33 -8.48 -13.14 -8.07
N PRO A 34 -8.80 -12.17 -8.93
CA PRO A 34 -9.11 -10.83 -8.45
C PRO A 34 -10.37 -10.86 -7.59
N LYS A 35 -10.39 -10.02 -6.56
CA LYS A 35 -11.57 -9.77 -5.75
C LYS A 35 -12.31 -8.56 -6.30
N GLU A 36 -13.62 -8.53 -6.17
CA GLU A 36 -14.43 -7.35 -6.45
C GLU A 36 -14.16 -6.29 -5.37
N LEU A 37 -13.92 -5.05 -5.79
CA LEU A 37 -13.80 -3.93 -4.85
C LEU A 37 -15.16 -3.62 -4.24
N ILE A 38 -15.16 -3.18 -2.98
CA ILE A 38 -16.37 -2.87 -2.22
C ILE A 38 -16.51 -1.37 -2.12
N SER A 39 -17.50 -0.78 -2.79
CA SER A 39 -17.72 0.66 -2.78
C SER A 39 -18.30 1.12 -1.45
N LEU A 40 -17.66 2.10 -0.83
CA LEU A 40 -18.15 2.79 0.36
C LEU A 40 -19.41 3.61 0.04
N TYR A 41 -19.42 4.34 -1.07
CA TYR A 41 -20.56 5.18 -1.45
C TYR A 41 -21.82 4.36 -1.73
N GLU A 42 -21.70 3.23 -2.42
CA GLU A 42 -22.84 2.32 -2.65
C GLU A 42 -23.40 1.74 -1.34
N ASN A 43 -22.57 1.68 -0.30
CA ASN A 43 -22.94 1.20 1.03
C ASN A 43 -23.28 2.35 2.02
N GLY A 44 -23.39 3.59 1.53
CA GLY A 44 -23.82 4.74 2.32
C GLY A 44 -22.76 5.27 3.30
N VAL A 45 -21.48 5.08 2.99
CA VAL A 45 -20.35 5.61 3.78
C VAL A 45 -19.62 6.68 2.96
N GLY A 46 -19.76 7.93 3.38
CA GLY A 46 -19.22 9.07 2.64
C GLY A 46 -20.04 9.46 1.40
N SER A 47 -19.57 10.47 0.69
CA SER A 47 -20.08 10.96 -0.59
C SER A 47 -18.99 11.73 -1.34
N GLU A 48 -19.28 12.21 -2.56
CA GLU A 48 -18.35 13.11 -3.28
C GLU A 48 -18.09 14.42 -2.53
N GLU A 49 -19.10 14.93 -1.76
CA GLU A 49 -18.98 16.17 -0.99
C GLU A 49 -18.31 15.95 0.39
N ASP A 50 -18.39 14.75 0.96
CA ASP A 50 -17.75 14.37 2.23
C ASP A 50 -17.09 12.98 2.09
N PRO A 51 -15.95 12.89 1.38
CA PRO A 51 -15.34 11.61 1.04
C PRO A 51 -14.59 10.97 2.20
N VAL A 52 -14.45 9.65 2.13
CA VAL A 52 -13.39 8.93 2.82
C VAL A 52 -12.17 8.90 1.90
N TYR A 53 -11.02 9.36 2.39
CA TYR A 53 -9.75 9.33 1.65
C TYR A 53 -9.10 7.97 1.81
N LEU A 54 -9.14 7.17 0.74
CA LEU A 54 -8.67 5.79 0.75
C LEU A 54 -7.23 5.68 0.26
N THR A 55 -6.38 5.05 1.06
CA THR A 55 -5.05 4.59 0.65
C THR A 55 -5.15 3.13 0.19
N ALA A 56 -4.67 2.84 -1.01
CA ALA A 56 -4.52 1.48 -1.49
C ALA A 56 -3.25 0.84 -0.89
N HIS A 57 -3.41 -0.05 0.07
CA HIS A 57 -2.34 -0.76 0.78
C HIS A 57 -1.57 -1.68 -0.19
N ARG A 58 -0.29 -1.36 -0.45
CA ARG A 58 0.57 -2.02 -1.46
C ARG A 58 -0.01 -1.97 -2.88
N GLY A 59 -0.68 -0.85 -3.19
CA GLY A 59 -1.53 -0.70 -4.38
C GLY A 59 -2.86 -1.44 -4.24
N VAL A 60 -3.65 -1.54 -5.32
CA VAL A 60 -4.92 -2.27 -5.30
C VAL A 60 -4.65 -3.78 -5.38
N ASN A 61 -4.21 -4.33 -4.24
CA ASN A 61 -3.79 -5.72 -4.11
C ASN A 61 -4.95 -6.73 -4.27
N ALA A 62 -6.19 -6.25 -4.30
CA ALA A 62 -7.36 -7.05 -4.66
C ALA A 62 -7.43 -7.37 -6.17
N LEU A 63 -6.83 -6.57 -7.04
CA LEU A 63 -6.92 -6.67 -8.50
C LEU A 63 -5.61 -7.10 -9.17
N ALA A 64 -4.46 -6.82 -8.55
CA ALA A 64 -3.15 -7.15 -9.09
C ALA A 64 -2.20 -7.59 -7.95
N PRO A 65 -1.05 -8.24 -8.24
CA PRO A 65 -0.08 -8.58 -7.20
C PRO A 65 0.35 -7.35 -6.41
N GLU A 66 0.40 -7.47 -5.07
CA GLU A 66 0.84 -6.37 -4.20
C GLU A 66 2.23 -5.85 -4.57
N ASN A 67 2.51 -4.58 -4.26
CA ASN A 67 3.81 -3.96 -4.50
C ASN A 67 4.30 -4.12 -5.97
N SER A 68 3.38 -4.09 -6.94
CA SER A 68 3.66 -4.20 -8.36
C SER A 68 3.17 -2.96 -9.12
N LEU A 69 3.80 -2.61 -10.25
CA LEU A 69 3.33 -1.49 -11.06
C LEU A 69 1.83 -1.61 -11.43
N PRO A 70 1.32 -2.79 -11.86
CA PRO A 70 -0.11 -2.94 -12.11
C PRO A 70 -1.02 -2.62 -10.92
N SER A 71 -0.62 -2.92 -9.68
CA SER A 71 -1.45 -2.61 -8.51
C SER A 71 -1.53 -1.10 -8.24
N PHE A 72 -0.45 -0.37 -8.53
CA PHE A 72 -0.42 1.09 -8.42
C PHE A 72 -1.16 1.78 -9.57
N GLU A 73 -1.06 1.26 -10.79
CA GLU A 73 -1.85 1.72 -11.93
C GLU A 73 -3.36 1.54 -11.67
N GLU A 74 -3.78 0.43 -11.06
CA GLU A 74 -5.17 0.24 -10.64
C GLU A 74 -5.58 1.24 -9.54
N ALA A 75 -4.68 1.66 -8.64
CA ALA A 75 -4.98 2.70 -7.65
C ALA A 75 -5.25 4.06 -8.31
N VAL A 76 -4.44 4.45 -9.26
CA VAL A 76 -4.65 5.69 -10.05
C VAL A 76 -5.96 5.60 -10.83
N LYS A 77 -6.21 4.49 -11.51
CA LYS A 77 -7.41 4.28 -12.34
C LYS A 77 -8.71 4.32 -11.53
N ASN A 78 -8.68 3.80 -10.29
CA ASN A 78 -9.84 3.76 -9.41
C ASN A 78 -9.94 4.99 -8.48
N GLY A 79 -9.09 6.02 -8.67
CA GLY A 79 -9.21 7.30 -7.99
C GLY A 79 -8.88 7.28 -6.49
N TYR A 80 -8.02 6.37 -6.04
CA TYR A 80 -7.56 6.35 -4.65
C TYR A 80 -6.85 7.67 -4.30
N TYR A 81 -7.01 8.12 -3.06
CA TYR A 81 -6.31 9.28 -2.51
C TYR A 81 -4.80 9.08 -2.54
N SER A 82 -4.33 7.92 -2.09
CA SER A 82 -2.94 7.52 -2.16
C SER A 82 -2.81 6.03 -2.45
N ALA A 83 -1.62 5.63 -2.88
CA ALA A 83 -1.25 4.22 -2.99
C ALA A 83 0.05 4.00 -2.23
N GLU A 84 -0.01 3.14 -1.24
CA GLU A 84 1.11 2.84 -0.39
C GLU A 84 1.99 1.76 -1.03
N CYS A 85 3.31 1.88 -0.81
CA CYS A 85 4.31 0.87 -1.14
C CYS A 85 5.36 0.74 -0.05
N ASP A 86 5.88 -0.47 0.12
CA ASP A 86 7.02 -0.75 0.98
C ASP A 86 8.32 -0.71 0.18
N ILE A 87 9.37 -0.10 0.72
CA ILE A 87 10.67 -0.08 0.05
C ILE A 87 11.79 -0.71 0.87
N GLN A 88 12.66 -1.45 0.17
CA GLN A 88 13.85 -2.08 0.72
C GLN A 88 15.10 -1.68 -0.08
N LEU A 89 16.25 -1.65 0.59
CA LEU A 89 17.54 -1.29 -0.03
C LEU A 89 18.29 -2.54 -0.51
N THR A 90 18.68 -2.57 -1.78
CA THR A 90 19.46 -3.66 -2.37
C THR A 90 20.94 -3.59 -2.01
N LYS A 91 21.67 -4.66 -2.28
CA LYS A 91 23.14 -4.75 -2.13
C LYS A 91 23.92 -3.63 -2.85
N ASP A 92 23.42 -3.20 -4.01
CA ASP A 92 24.00 -2.13 -4.81
C ASP A 92 23.34 -0.76 -4.57
N ASN A 93 22.74 -0.59 -3.37
CA ASN A 93 22.14 0.67 -2.88
C ASN A 93 21.03 1.23 -3.79
N ARG A 94 20.16 0.38 -4.32
CA ARG A 94 18.96 0.78 -5.06
C ARG A 94 17.72 0.50 -4.22
N TRP A 95 16.80 1.45 -4.16
CA TRP A 95 15.51 1.24 -3.54
C TRP A 95 14.60 0.44 -4.46
N VAL A 96 14.04 -0.66 -3.95
CA VAL A 96 13.09 -1.53 -4.65
C VAL A 96 11.82 -1.67 -3.84
N VAL A 97 10.70 -1.90 -4.54
CA VAL A 97 9.37 -1.96 -3.93
C VAL A 97 9.04 -3.41 -3.60
N ILE A 98 9.13 -3.74 -2.32
CA ILE A 98 8.84 -5.06 -1.76
C ILE A 98 8.67 -4.97 -0.24
N HIS A 99 7.66 -5.64 0.32
CA HIS A 99 7.37 -5.58 1.75
C HIS A 99 8.45 -6.29 2.60
N ASN A 100 8.69 -7.56 2.33
CA ASN A 100 9.58 -8.35 3.18
C ASN A 100 11.06 -8.08 2.88
N ALA A 101 11.90 -8.11 3.90
CA ALA A 101 13.36 -8.08 3.74
C ALA A 101 13.92 -9.29 2.98
N GLU A 102 13.10 -10.31 2.78
CA GLU A 102 13.41 -11.53 2.03
C GLU A 102 12.44 -11.70 0.88
N VAL A 103 12.97 -12.17 -0.25
CA VAL A 103 12.13 -12.64 -1.36
C VAL A 103 11.36 -13.86 -0.87
N ASP A 104 10.07 -13.75 -0.84
CA ASP A 104 9.16 -14.74 -0.28
C ASP A 104 8.41 -15.55 -1.35
N GLY A 105 7.41 -16.32 -0.89
CA GLY A 105 6.59 -17.17 -1.75
C GLY A 105 5.77 -16.45 -2.83
N ARG A 106 5.82 -15.11 -2.94
CA ARG A 106 5.24 -14.34 -4.06
C ARG A 106 6.10 -14.41 -5.33
N PHE A 107 7.31 -14.94 -5.21
CA PHE A 107 8.26 -15.18 -6.29
C PHE A 107 8.71 -16.65 -6.25
N CYS A 108 9.26 -17.15 -7.35
CA CYS A 108 9.82 -18.51 -7.41
C CYS A 108 11.24 -18.60 -6.82
N GLU A 109 11.83 -17.47 -6.48
CA GLU A 109 13.20 -17.29 -6.01
C GLU A 109 13.23 -17.02 -4.51
N TYR A 110 14.41 -17.13 -3.90
CA TYR A 110 14.66 -16.88 -2.50
C TYR A 110 15.93 -16.05 -2.30
N GLY A 111 15.98 -15.29 -1.22
CA GLY A 111 17.15 -14.50 -0.83
C GLY A 111 16.78 -13.25 -0.05
N ARG A 112 17.75 -12.68 0.67
CA ARG A 112 17.56 -11.39 1.33
C ARG A 112 17.77 -10.26 0.32
N ILE A 113 16.94 -9.22 0.37
CA ILE A 113 17.01 -8.09 -0.57
C ILE A 113 18.37 -7.39 -0.46
N GLU A 114 18.91 -7.24 0.75
CA GLU A 114 20.21 -6.63 1.03
C GLU A 114 21.41 -7.41 0.45
N ASP A 115 21.25 -8.68 0.16
CA ASP A 115 22.28 -9.54 -0.44
C ASP A 115 22.23 -9.61 -1.98
N LEU A 116 21.17 -9.08 -2.57
CA LEU A 116 20.89 -9.14 -4.01
C LEU A 116 21.03 -7.77 -4.66
N THR A 117 21.62 -7.75 -5.86
CA THR A 117 21.67 -6.54 -6.69
C THR A 117 20.33 -6.30 -7.40
N LEU A 118 20.06 -5.05 -7.80
CA LEU A 118 18.90 -4.72 -8.63
C LEU A 118 18.83 -5.59 -9.89
N LYS A 119 19.97 -5.85 -10.53
CA LYS A 119 20.04 -6.68 -11.74
C LYS A 119 19.53 -8.11 -11.48
N GLU A 120 19.88 -8.70 -10.34
CA GLU A 120 19.40 -10.02 -9.95
C GLU A 120 17.89 -9.99 -9.65
N LEU A 121 17.43 -9.03 -8.85
CA LEU A 121 16.01 -8.87 -8.52
C LEU A 121 15.12 -8.65 -9.74
N LYS A 122 15.59 -7.94 -10.75
CA LYS A 122 14.85 -7.74 -12.02
C LYS A 122 14.69 -9.01 -12.87
N THR A 123 15.35 -10.11 -12.52
CA THR A 123 15.09 -11.42 -13.15
C THR A 123 13.89 -12.16 -12.50
N PHE A 124 13.48 -11.78 -11.29
CA PHE A 124 12.43 -12.44 -10.54
C PHE A 124 11.04 -12.02 -11.05
N SER A 125 10.16 -13.02 -11.20
CA SER A 125 8.79 -12.81 -11.67
C SER A 125 7.81 -13.12 -10.54
N TYR A 126 6.73 -12.34 -10.48
CA TYR A 126 5.62 -12.68 -9.57
C TYR A 126 5.02 -14.04 -9.97
N ASN A 127 4.79 -14.90 -8.98
CA ASN A 127 4.11 -16.19 -9.14
C ASN A 127 2.84 -16.29 -8.29
N TRP A 128 2.57 -15.26 -7.47
CA TRP A 128 1.44 -15.18 -6.57
C TRP A 128 0.80 -13.79 -6.59
N GLY A 129 -0.50 -13.74 -6.38
CA GLY A 129 -1.31 -12.52 -6.33
C GLY A 129 -2.40 -12.49 -7.39
N PRO A 130 -3.42 -11.64 -7.22
CA PRO A 130 -4.54 -11.55 -8.15
C PRO A 130 -4.08 -11.28 -9.58
N ASN A 131 -4.67 -12.00 -10.54
CA ASN A 131 -4.35 -11.87 -11.97
C ASN A 131 -2.86 -12.06 -12.32
N VAL A 132 -2.06 -12.74 -11.50
CA VAL A 132 -0.61 -12.90 -11.70
C VAL A 132 -0.27 -13.43 -13.11
N TRP A 133 -1.10 -14.27 -13.69
CA TRP A 133 -0.93 -14.77 -15.08
C TRP A 133 -1.04 -13.69 -16.15
N LYS A 134 -1.82 -12.62 -15.89
CA LYS A 134 -1.91 -11.44 -16.75
C LYS A 134 -0.64 -10.59 -16.66
N TYR A 135 -0.02 -10.59 -15.48
CA TYR A 135 1.14 -9.76 -15.13
C TYR A 135 2.45 -10.54 -15.04
N LYS A 136 2.55 -11.68 -15.73
CA LYS A 136 3.73 -12.59 -15.71
C LYS A 136 5.05 -11.91 -16.09
N ASP A 137 4.99 -10.81 -16.84
CA ASP A 137 6.15 -10.04 -17.27
C ASP A 137 6.50 -8.90 -16.30
N SER A 138 5.70 -8.69 -15.25
CA SER A 138 6.00 -7.73 -14.19
C SER A 138 7.19 -8.20 -13.36
N ARG A 139 7.97 -7.22 -12.91
CA ARG A 139 9.17 -7.42 -12.08
C ARG A 139 9.07 -6.54 -10.85
N ILE A 140 9.85 -6.85 -9.81
CA ILE A 140 9.99 -6.01 -8.62
C ILE A 140 10.30 -4.58 -9.08
N PRO A 141 9.45 -3.58 -8.77
CA PRO A 141 9.70 -2.20 -9.19
C PRO A 141 10.86 -1.57 -8.44
N THR A 142 11.52 -0.61 -9.05
CA THR A 142 12.33 0.36 -8.30
C THR A 142 11.44 1.45 -7.74
N LEU A 143 11.94 2.21 -6.76
CA LEU A 143 11.27 3.41 -6.25
C LEU A 143 10.98 4.41 -7.39
N GLU A 144 11.92 4.56 -8.31
CA GLU A 144 11.76 5.47 -9.45
C GLU A 144 10.62 5.03 -10.37
N GLU A 145 10.52 3.74 -10.69
CA GLU A 145 9.44 3.18 -11.52
C GLU A 145 8.07 3.32 -10.82
N TYR A 146 8.02 3.12 -9.51
CA TYR A 146 6.83 3.35 -8.71
C TYR A 146 6.39 4.82 -8.76
N LEU A 147 7.30 5.76 -8.49
CA LEU A 147 7.01 7.19 -8.52
C LEU A 147 6.56 7.69 -9.89
N ASP A 148 7.07 7.11 -10.98
CA ASP A 148 6.69 7.45 -12.35
C ASP A 148 5.20 7.21 -12.63
N VAL A 149 4.56 6.27 -11.94
CA VAL A 149 3.11 5.99 -12.06
C VAL A 149 2.26 7.21 -11.65
N PHE A 150 2.74 8.03 -10.72
CA PHE A 150 1.96 9.13 -10.12
C PHE A 150 2.19 10.49 -10.77
N VAL A 151 3.16 10.61 -11.66
CA VAL A 151 3.47 11.87 -12.35
C VAL A 151 2.26 12.31 -13.19
N GLY A 152 1.72 13.50 -12.87
CA GLY A 152 0.57 14.07 -13.57
C GLY A 152 -0.79 13.47 -13.17
N THR A 153 -0.84 12.69 -12.11
CA THR A 153 -2.10 12.15 -11.53
C THR A 153 -2.48 12.88 -10.26
N GLN A 154 -3.70 12.62 -9.74
CA GLN A 154 -4.16 13.14 -8.45
C GLN A 154 -3.87 12.17 -7.29
N THR A 155 -3.65 10.89 -7.57
CA THR A 155 -3.30 9.88 -6.57
C THR A 155 -1.90 10.15 -6.04
N ARG A 156 -1.71 10.09 -4.74
CA ARG A 156 -0.46 10.40 -4.04
C ARG A 156 0.40 9.16 -3.89
N PRO A 157 1.70 9.20 -4.20
CA PRO A 157 2.61 8.13 -3.79
C PRO A 157 2.81 8.18 -2.27
N GLN A 158 2.68 7.03 -1.61
CA GLN A 158 2.89 6.86 -0.17
C GLN A 158 3.95 5.77 0.04
N ILE A 159 5.09 6.13 0.66
CA ILE A 159 6.32 5.33 0.64
C ILE A 159 6.67 4.93 2.06
N GLU A 160 6.51 3.64 2.41
CA GLU A 160 6.96 3.08 3.67
C GLU A 160 8.44 2.69 3.59
N ILE A 161 9.25 3.27 4.49
CA ILE A 161 10.67 2.92 4.62
C ILE A 161 10.82 1.82 5.66
N GLY A 162 11.43 0.69 5.30
CA GLY A 162 11.75 -0.38 6.24
C GLY A 162 12.61 0.10 7.41
N ILE A 163 12.36 -0.45 8.59
CA ILE A 163 12.84 0.06 9.89
C ILE A 163 14.37 0.18 9.97
N GLU A 164 15.13 -0.65 9.27
CA GLU A 164 16.59 -0.75 9.44
C GLU A 164 17.40 0.04 8.40
N ASN A 165 16.77 0.66 7.43
CA ASN A 165 17.46 1.34 6.33
C ASN A 165 17.71 2.81 6.64
N TYR A 166 18.86 3.14 7.22
CA TYR A 166 19.28 4.53 7.49
C TYR A 166 20.12 5.15 6.37
N ASP A 167 20.67 4.31 5.50
CA ASP A 167 21.50 4.76 4.39
C ASP A 167 20.67 5.20 3.18
N LYS A 168 21.17 6.18 2.45
CA LYS A 168 20.55 6.59 1.17
C LYS A 168 19.15 7.19 1.26
N LEU A 169 18.75 7.75 2.39
CA LEU A 169 17.47 8.49 2.51
C LEU A 169 17.43 9.71 1.58
N ASP A 170 18.58 10.32 1.31
CA ASP A 170 18.72 11.37 0.30
C ASP A 170 18.28 10.93 -1.11
N ASN A 171 18.47 9.67 -1.46
CA ASN A 171 18.02 9.14 -2.74
C ASN A 171 16.49 9.12 -2.85
N ILE A 172 15.77 8.87 -1.75
CA ILE A 172 14.30 8.92 -1.71
C ILE A 172 13.84 10.35 -1.98
N VAL A 173 14.38 11.31 -1.22
CA VAL A 173 14.05 12.75 -1.38
C VAL A 173 14.37 13.24 -2.80
N ASN A 174 15.53 12.84 -3.34
CA ASN A 174 15.93 13.18 -4.69
C ASN A 174 15.00 12.58 -5.74
N ALA A 175 14.60 11.31 -5.60
CA ALA A 175 13.69 10.64 -6.52
C ALA A 175 12.32 11.34 -6.60
N ILE A 176 11.78 11.73 -5.43
CA ILE A 176 10.53 12.48 -5.29
C ILE A 176 10.66 13.87 -5.95
N THR A 177 11.71 14.62 -5.59
CA THR A 177 11.91 16.01 -6.02
C THR A 177 12.13 16.12 -7.52
N GLN A 178 12.93 15.22 -8.11
CA GLN A 178 13.21 15.19 -9.56
C GLN A 178 11.96 14.97 -10.41
N ARG A 179 10.92 14.36 -9.85
CA ARG A 179 9.63 14.12 -10.51
C ARG A 179 8.59 15.22 -10.24
N GLY A 180 8.95 16.23 -9.45
CA GLY A 180 8.01 17.30 -9.06
C GLY A 180 6.91 16.83 -8.09
N LEU A 181 7.15 15.72 -7.38
CA LEU A 181 6.15 15.10 -6.49
C LEU A 181 6.27 15.56 -5.02
N THR A 182 7.13 16.53 -4.70
CA THR A 182 7.43 16.97 -3.32
C THR A 182 6.19 17.25 -2.49
N LYS A 183 5.19 17.95 -3.06
CA LYS A 183 3.93 18.29 -2.35
C LYS A 183 2.86 17.19 -2.42
N GLN A 184 3.10 16.18 -3.23
CA GLN A 184 2.15 15.09 -3.45
C GLN A 184 2.58 13.83 -2.68
N ALA A 185 3.88 13.59 -2.53
CA ALA A 185 4.40 12.40 -1.88
C ALA A 185 4.18 12.42 -0.36
N ILE A 186 3.97 11.24 0.18
CA ILE A 186 3.93 10.92 1.61
C ILE A 186 5.07 9.95 1.89
N VAL A 187 5.85 10.19 2.94
CA VAL A 187 6.87 9.24 3.41
C VAL A 187 6.52 8.82 4.83
N LEU A 188 6.50 7.51 5.07
CA LEU A 188 6.12 6.96 6.37
C LEU A 188 7.11 5.91 6.86
N THR A 189 7.24 5.80 8.18
CA THR A 189 8.09 4.81 8.86
C THR A 189 7.79 4.78 10.36
N TYR A 190 8.07 3.65 11.00
CA TYR A 190 8.08 3.50 12.47
C TYR A 190 9.26 4.22 13.15
N ASN A 191 10.21 4.74 12.39
CA ASN A 191 11.48 5.25 12.92
C ASN A 191 11.54 6.78 12.90
N LEU A 192 11.41 7.40 14.07
CA LEU A 192 11.46 8.85 14.23
C LEU A 192 12.76 9.49 13.69
N LYS A 193 13.90 8.78 13.75
CA LYS A 193 15.17 9.32 13.23
C LYS A 193 15.16 9.38 11.70
N GLN A 194 14.50 8.40 11.04
CA GLN A 194 14.32 8.45 9.59
C GLN A 194 13.39 9.60 9.20
N LEU A 195 12.26 9.79 9.91
CA LEU A 195 11.36 10.92 9.68
C LEU A 195 12.09 12.25 9.85
N GLN A 196 12.85 12.42 10.95
CA GLN A 196 13.65 13.63 11.16
C GLN A 196 14.66 13.84 10.03
N ALA A 197 15.36 12.80 9.60
CA ALA A 197 16.33 12.91 8.52
C ALA A 197 15.69 13.30 7.18
N ILE A 198 14.51 12.76 6.84
CA ILE A 198 13.76 13.18 5.65
C ILE A 198 13.27 14.62 5.79
N HIS A 199 12.77 15.01 6.97
CA HIS A 199 12.36 16.39 7.25
C HIS A 199 13.52 17.39 7.07
N ASP A 200 14.69 17.05 7.60
CA ASP A 200 15.89 17.90 7.48
C ASP A 200 16.37 18.03 6.03
N LEU A 201 16.19 16.98 5.20
CA LEU A 201 16.51 17.00 3.79
C LEU A 201 15.52 17.83 2.96
N ASN A 202 14.22 17.71 3.24
CA ASN A 202 13.18 18.46 2.56
C ASN A 202 11.90 18.57 3.42
N PRO A 203 11.68 19.69 4.14
CA PRO A 203 10.54 19.85 5.03
C PRO A 203 9.20 20.04 4.32
N GLU A 204 9.16 20.13 2.98
CA GLU A 204 7.90 20.22 2.22
C GLU A 204 7.26 18.85 1.94
N ILE A 205 7.99 17.74 2.14
CA ILE A 205 7.44 16.39 2.02
C ILE A 205 6.57 16.11 3.24
N GLU A 206 5.36 15.62 3.02
CA GLU A 206 4.47 15.18 4.10
C GLU A 206 4.98 13.87 4.70
N LEU A 207 5.02 13.82 6.04
CA LEU A 207 5.55 12.68 6.77
C LEU A 207 4.48 12.04 7.64
N TRP A 208 4.44 10.71 7.66
CA TRP A 208 3.53 9.97 8.53
C TRP A 208 4.33 9.06 9.47
N TYR A 209 4.14 9.28 10.77
CA TYR A 209 4.74 8.43 11.80
C TYR A 209 3.88 7.20 12.00
N LEU A 210 4.42 6.03 11.60
CA LEU A 210 3.78 4.75 11.84
C LEU A 210 3.86 4.38 13.32
N VAL A 211 2.72 4.03 13.88
CA VAL A 211 2.60 3.63 15.28
C VAL A 211 1.61 2.47 15.42
N ASP A 212 1.80 1.66 16.43
CA ASP A 212 0.79 0.69 16.80
C ASP A 212 -0.44 1.39 17.42
N GLU A 213 -0.20 2.27 18.42
CA GLU A 213 -1.24 2.99 19.14
C GLU A 213 -0.98 4.51 19.11
N MET A 214 -2.05 5.29 18.97
CA MET A 214 -2.01 6.76 19.04
C MET A 214 -2.00 7.21 20.50
N THR A 215 -0.84 7.08 21.16
CA THR A 215 -0.62 7.48 22.55
C THR A 215 -0.27 8.98 22.65
N PRO A 216 -0.40 9.62 23.84
CA PRO A 216 0.06 10.99 24.05
C PRO A 216 1.55 11.18 23.69
N GLU A 217 2.37 10.15 23.95
CA GLU A 217 3.80 10.18 23.60
C GLU A 217 4.02 10.18 22.08
N ALA A 218 3.36 9.27 21.35
CA ALA A 218 3.45 9.21 19.90
C ALA A 218 3.01 10.53 19.23
N ILE A 219 1.92 11.12 19.71
CA ILE A 219 1.42 12.43 19.27
C ILE A 219 2.48 13.52 19.52
N ALA A 220 3.06 13.58 20.71
CA ALA A 220 4.08 14.56 21.06
C ALA A 220 5.36 14.40 20.22
N GLN A 221 5.77 13.16 19.94
CA GLN A 221 6.92 12.83 19.09
C GLN A 221 6.71 13.28 17.66
N ALA A 222 5.53 13.01 17.06
CA ALA A 222 5.19 13.46 15.71
C ALA A 222 5.23 14.99 15.61
N LYS A 223 4.55 15.70 16.52
CA LYS A 223 4.52 17.16 16.58
C LYS A 223 5.90 17.79 16.77
N ALA A 224 6.83 17.12 17.45
CA ALA A 224 8.17 17.60 17.65
C ALA A 224 9.05 17.64 16.39
N ILE A 225 8.70 16.86 15.35
CA ILE A 225 9.39 16.86 14.05
C ILE A 225 8.93 18.04 13.20
N GLY A 226 7.62 18.28 13.10
CA GLY A 226 7.10 19.37 12.29
C GLY A 226 5.57 19.34 12.15
N ASP A 227 5.00 20.46 11.69
CA ASP A 227 3.55 20.62 11.54
C ASP A 227 2.94 19.77 10.42
N ASN A 228 3.76 19.25 9.49
CA ASN A 228 3.37 18.38 8.38
C ASN A 228 3.53 16.89 8.69
N VAL A 229 3.65 16.54 9.97
CA VAL A 229 3.76 15.14 10.40
C VAL A 229 2.42 14.63 10.91
N TRP A 230 1.95 13.55 10.30
CA TRP A 230 0.72 12.84 10.65
C TRP A 230 1.05 11.57 11.43
N LEU A 231 0.02 10.92 11.96
CA LEU A 231 0.12 9.54 12.43
C LEU A 231 -0.48 8.58 11.39
N SER A 232 0.13 7.41 11.21
CA SER A 232 -0.50 6.26 10.58
C SER A 232 -0.52 5.14 11.62
N ALA A 233 -1.72 4.67 12.00
CA ALA A 233 -1.87 3.80 13.17
C ALA A 233 -2.64 2.53 12.86
N SER A 234 -2.30 1.43 13.54
CA SER A 234 -2.99 0.15 13.41
C SER A 234 -4.44 0.27 13.90
N TYR A 235 -5.43 -0.03 13.03
CA TYR A 235 -6.85 -0.01 13.39
C TYR A 235 -7.14 -0.93 14.59
N ASP A 236 -6.63 -2.16 14.55
CA ASP A 236 -6.92 -3.17 15.57
C ASP A 236 -6.38 -2.84 16.97
N LYS A 237 -5.41 -1.93 17.06
CA LYS A 237 -4.75 -1.55 18.32
C LYS A 237 -5.25 -0.22 18.89
N ASN A 238 -6.12 0.49 18.16
CA ASN A 238 -6.63 1.78 18.59
C ASN A 238 -8.08 1.72 19.02
N THR A 239 -8.32 2.13 20.26
CA THR A 239 -9.65 2.28 20.84
C THR A 239 -10.30 3.60 20.41
N GLU A 240 -11.60 3.74 20.65
CA GLU A 240 -12.32 5.01 20.46
C GLU A 240 -11.67 6.16 21.25
N GLU A 241 -11.12 5.88 22.46
CA GLU A 241 -10.42 6.86 23.27
C GLU A 241 -9.13 7.36 22.60
N ASN A 242 -8.34 6.46 22.00
CA ASN A 242 -7.13 6.83 21.25
C ASN A 242 -7.47 7.75 20.04
N ILE A 243 -8.53 7.40 19.30
CA ILE A 243 -9.03 8.19 18.17
C ILE A 243 -9.49 9.58 18.63
N LYS A 244 -10.30 9.66 19.69
CA LYS A 244 -10.74 10.94 20.26
C LYS A 244 -9.58 11.78 20.80
N LEU A 245 -8.57 11.14 21.41
CA LEU A 245 -7.37 11.81 21.85
C LEU A 245 -6.64 12.47 20.67
N ALA A 246 -6.38 11.74 19.60
CA ALA A 246 -5.71 12.27 18.41
C ALA A 246 -6.49 13.46 17.82
N MET A 247 -7.81 13.36 17.72
CA MET A 247 -8.68 14.44 17.26
C MET A 247 -8.61 15.67 18.18
N SER A 248 -8.65 15.48 19.51
CA SER A 248 -8.60 16.57 20.49
C SER A 248 -7.25 17.29 20.50
N GLU A 249 -6.19 16.58 20.15
CA GLU A 249 -4.83 17.09 20.00
C GLU A 249 -4.57 17.77 18.65
N ASN A 250 -5.57 17.80 17.74
CA ASN A 250 -5.45 18.40 16.41
C ASN A 250 -4.29 17.81 15.59
N ILE A 251 -4.01 16.52 15.71
CA ILE A 251 -3.08 15.83 14.82
C ILE A 251 -3.86 15.08 13.74
N ASN A 252 -3.42 15.19 12.51
CA ASN A 252 -3.98 14.40 11.42
C ASN A 252 -3.51 12.93 11.53
N PHE A 253 -4.38 12.01 11.14
CA PHE A 253 -4.03 10.59 11.18
C PHE A 253 -4.80 9.77 10.14
N SER A 254 -4.24 8.61 9.81
CA SER A 254 -4.85 7.53 9.03
C SER A 254 -4.86 6.24 9.83
N LEU A 255 -5.79 5.34 9.54
CA LEU A 255 -5.86 4.02 10.19
C LEU A 255 -5.69 2.90 9.16
N PHE A 256 -4.80 1.95 9.45
CA PHE A 256 -4.55 0.74 8.65
C PHE A 256 -4.76 -0.54 9.49
N THR A 257 -5.25 -1.66 8.94
CA THR A 257 -5.86 -1.80 7.62
C THR A 257 -7.35 -2.03 7.83
N VAL A 258 -8.19 -1.24 7.18
CA VAL A 258 -9.65 -1.29 7.32
C VAL A 258 -10.24 -1.93 6.06
N ASN A 259 -10.89 -3.09 6.20
CA ASN A 259 -11.27 -3.94 5.07
C ASN A 259 -12.76 -4.27 4.99
N THR A 260 -13.58 -3.75 5.92
CA THR A 260 -15.02 -3.96 5.90
C THR A 260 -15.79 -2.63 5.88
N VAL A 261 -16.97 -2.64 5.30
CA VAL A 261 -17.88 -1.47 5.28
C VAL A 261 -18.29 -1.09 6.70
N GLU A 262 -18.50 -2.07 7.57
CA GLU A 262 -18.91 -1.86 8.96
C GLU A 262 -17.84 -1.10 9.75
N GLU A 263 -16.57 -1.48 9.62
CA GLU A 263 -15.44 -0.78 10.24
C GLU A 263 -15.29 0.63 9.69
N ALA A 264 -15.28 0.78 8.36
CA ALA A 264 -15.18 2.07 7.70
C ALA A 264 -16.33 3.01 8.11
N LYS A 265 -17.57 2.47 8.21
CA LYS A 265 -18.73 3.24 8.67
C LYS A 265 -18.59 3.70 10.11
N ALA A 266 -18.17 2.83 11.01
CA ALA A 266 -17.96 3.18 12.41
C ALA A 266 -16.92 4.30 12.56
N LEU A 267 -15.82 4.22 11.81
CA LEU A 267 -14.78 5.25 11.78
C LEU A 267 -15.28 6.56 11.17
N TYR A 268 -16.01 6.49 10.06
CA TYR A 268 -16.63 7.66 9.41
C TYR A 268 -17.59 8.39 10.34
N ASP A 269 -18.47 7.66 11.05
CA ASP A 269 -19.43 8.20 12.02
C ASP A 269 -18.72 8.88 13.22
N MET A 270 -17.49 8.45 13.58
CA MET A 270 -16.64 9.10 14.57
C MET A 270 -15.90 10.34 14.04
N GLY A 271 -15.92 10.60 12.72
CA GLY A 271 -15.24 11.73 12.08
C GLY A 271 -13.88 11.38 11.46
N VAL A 272 -13.46 10.12 11.46
CA VAL A 272 -12.26 9.67 10.73
C VAL A 272 -12.52 9.77 9.23
N ARG A 273 -11.53 10.28 8.47
CA ARG A 273 -11.65 10.47 7.03
C ARG A 273 -10.54 9.78 6.22
N TYR A 274 -9.46 9.36 6.85
CA TYR A 274 -8.32 8.73 6.18
C TYR A 274 -8.16 7.29 6.67
N ILE A 275 -8.27 6.34 5.75
CA ILE A 275 -8.08 4.92 6.04
C ILE A 275 -7.30 4.24 4.91
N GLU A 276 -6.56 3.21 5.27
CA GLU A 276 -5.82 2.36 4.35
C GLU A 276 -6.47 0.99 4.24
N THR A 277 -6.59 0.45 3.03
CA THR A 277 -7.40 -0.72 2.75
C THR A 277 -6.81 -1.60 1.65
N ASP A 278 -7.15 -2.89 1.71
CA ASP A 278 -6.85 -3.89 0.67
C ASP A 278 -7.97 -4.00 -0.38
N ILE A 279 -9.21 -3.51 -0.09
CA ILE A 279 -10.38 -3.90 -0.89
C ILE A 279 -11.46 -2.82 -1.03
N LEU A 280 -11.50 -1.82 -0.16
CA LEU A 280 -12.54 -0.77 -0.23
C LEU A 280 -12.22 0.23 -1.34
N CYS A 281 -13.26 0.77 -1.99
CA CYS A 281 -13.19 1.89 -2.95
C CYS A 281 -14.33 2.89 -2.69
N ASN A 282 -14.25 4.08 -3.27
CA ASN A 282 -15.32 5.09 -3.23
C ASN A 282 -16.32 4.92 -4.38
#